data_8a044aea84df3e227de9979b5de28238
#
_entry.id   8a044aea84df3e227de9979b5de28238
#
_cell.length_a   1.000
_cell.length_b   1.000
_cell.length_c   1.000
_cell.angle_alpha   90.00
_cell.angle_beta   90.00
_cell.angle_gamma   90.00
#
_symmetry.space_group_name_H-M   'P 1'
#
loop_
_entity.id
_entity.type
_entity.pdbx_description
1 polymer ?
#
loop_
_entity_poly.entity_id
_entity_poly.type
_entity_poly.pdbx_seq_one_letter_code
_entity_poly.pdbx_strand_id
1 'polypeptide(L)'
;MEISEHSDFAFPGDEIIENSLYHEVVRSGYVSSVSTISGAARSLGVAPDNETVERWKRIGASAGLLDDFLDDSPDRDTAYSLYMQGVSGAINMNMTTPDWIDDRLPASLVLLNNSVANLPKRQIDTLRNSALAIGEISRAKKDCSESEHYIDVLRMEAHHTATLVYESASAAMRSRPGFNEFVRWTHSALELGTLYDSARDLSDDYREGRTSTNPNVLNCMRIAMSARFPLISLIRDTQQRRASRASLISRMKYSR
;
A
#
# COMPACT_ATOMS: atom_id res chain seq x y z
N MET A 1 -19.28 -32.87 1.26
CA MET A 1 -18.90 -32.49 -0.13
C MET A 1 -18.39 -31.07 -0.02
N GLU A 2 -17.11 -30.94 0.36
CA GLU A 2 -16.45 -29.63 0.48
C GLU A 2 -16.16 -29.11 -0.91
N ILE A 3 -16.80 -28.00 -1.26
CA ILE A 3 -16.51 -27.28 -2.49
C ILE A 3 -15.19 -26.54 -2.23
N SER A 4 -14.09 -27.08 -2.75
CA SER A 4 -12.80 -26.38 -2.86
C SER A 4 -12.97 -25.28 -3.90
N GLU A 5 -13.44 -24.11 -3.47
CA GLU A 5 -13.40 -22.88 -4.25
C GLU A 5 -12.03 -22.18 -4.09
N HIS A 6 -10.98 -22.84 -4.52
CA HIS A 6 -9.79 -22.14 -4.96
C HIS A 6 -9.92 -22.03 -6.48
N SER A 7 -10.52 -20.96 -6.95
CA SER A 7 -10.34 -20.55 -8.33
C SER A 7 -8.89 -20.08 -8.46
N ASP A 8 -8.04 -20.99 -8.94
CA ASP A 8 -6.69 -20.67 -9.38
C ASP A 8 -6.83 -19.68 -10.54
N PHE A 9 -6.69 -18.41 -10.24
CA PHE A 9 -6.47 -17.37 -11.24
C PHE A 9 -5.03 -17.52 -11.75
N ALA A 10 -4.78 -18.52 -12.55
CA ALA A 10 -3.54 -18.67 -13.28
C ALA A 10 -3.73 -18.08 -14.67
N PHE A 11 -3.12 -16.94 -14.97
CA PHE A 11 -2.95 -16.48 -16.34
C PHE A 11 -1.89 -17.36 -17.02
N PRO A 12 -2.06 -17.83 -18.28
CA PRO A 12 -1.02 -18.55 -18.99
C PRO A 12 0.25 -17.69 -19.10
N GLY A 13 1.34 -18.14 -18.49
CA GLY A 13 2.62 -17.41 -18.50
C GLY A 13 2.90 -16.57 -17.27
N ASP A 14 2.12 -16.71 -16.19
CA ASP A 14 2.21 -15.92 -14.94
C ASP A 14 3.64 -15.81 -14.39
N GLU A 15 4.40 -16.88 -14.31
CA GLU A 15 5.79 -16.87 -13.82
C GLU A 15 6.73 -16.03 -14.69
N ILE A 16 6.53 -16.02 -16.02
CA ILE A 16 7.38 -15.26 -16.95
C ILE A 16 7.04 -13.78 -16.86
N ILE A 17 5.75 -13.44 -16.79
CA ILE A 17 5.27 -12.07 -16.64
C ILE A 17 5.68 -11.54 -15.28
N GLU A 18 5.45 -12.29 -14.20
CA GLU A 18 5.86 -11.90 -12.83
C GLU A 18 7.38 -11.61 -12.77
N ASN A 19 8.22 -12.47 -13.32
CA ASN A 19 9.68 -12.31 -13.24
C ASN A 19 10.19 -11.13 -14.07
N SER A 20 9.71 -10.93 -15.30
CA SER A 20 10.21 -9.86 -16.16
C SER A 20 9.77 -8.47 -15.67
N LEU A 21 8.49 -8.28 -15.38
CA LEU A 21 7.97 -7.00 -14.89
C LEU A 21 8.35 -6.73 -13.43
N TYR A 22 8.47 -7.76 -12.57
CA TYR A 22 8.96 -7.62 -11.23
C TYR A 22 10.38 -7.04 -11.20
N HIS A 23 11.29 -7.50 -12.07
CA HIS A 23 12.64 -6.96 -12.15
C HIS A 23 12.69 -5.51 -12.65
N GLU A 24 11.75 -5.11 -13.48
CA GLU A 24 11.60 -3.74 -13.95
C GLU A 24 11.12 -2.81 -12.82
N VAL A 25 10.08 -3.22 -12.09
CA VAL A 25 9.46 -2.46 -10.99
C VAL A 25 10.31 -2.48 -9.71
N VAL A 26 11.13 -3.53 -9.47
CA VAL A 26 12.06 -3.56 -8.33
C VAL A 26 13.02 -2.36 -8.30
N ARG A 27 13.25 -1.70 -9.44
CA ARG A 27 14.00 -0.45 -9.52
C ARG A 27 13.17 0.78 -9.12
N SER A 28 11.85 0.63 -8.96
CA SER A 28 10.95 1.73 -8.59
C SER A 28 10.96 2.03 -7.08
N GLY A 29 10.46 3.22 -6.73
CA GLY A 29 10.33 3.67 -5.34
C GLY A 29 9.41 2.79 -4.49
N TYR A 30 8.43 2.11 -5.08
CA TYR A 30 7.47 1.27 -4.37
C TYR A 30 8.13 0.10 -3.63
N VAL A 31 9.04 -0.62 -4.29
CA VAL A 31 9.75 -1.76 -3.67
C VAL A 31 10.84 -1.27 -2.72
N SER A 32 11.46 -0.12 -2.98
CA SER A 32 12.48 0.46 -2.09
C SER A 32 11.92 0.84 -0.71
N SER A 33 10.64 1.17 -0.61
CA SER A 33 9.96 1.47 0.65
C SER A 33 9.94 0.27 1.62
N VAL A 34 10.02 -0.97 1.09
CA VAL A 34 10.06 -2.20 1.89
C VAL A 34 11.28 -2.25 2.82
N SER A 35 12.42 -1.71 2.38
CA SER A 35 13.62 -1.62 3.22
C SER A 35 13.40 -0.71 4.43
N THR A 36 12.72 0.41 4.25
CA THR A 36 12.34 1.36 5.30
C THR A 36 11.36 0.72 6.29
N ILE A 37 10.30 0.07 5.78
CA ILE A 37 9.31 -0.64 6.58
C ILE A 37 9.97 -1.76 7.39
N SER A 38 10.85 -2.56 6.76
CA SER A 38 11.60 -3.64 7.42
C SER A 38 12.54 -3.10 8.50
N GLY A 39 13.22 -1.99 8.25
CA GLY A 39 14.08 -1.30 9.22
C GLY A 39 13.29 -0.82 10.43
N ALA A 40 12.13 -0.20 10.21
CA ALA A 40 11.23 0.24 11.27
C ALA A 40 10.71 -0.96 12.08
N ALA A 41 10.24 -2.02 11.44
CA ALA A 41 9.79 -3.23 12.12
C ALA A 41 10.86 -3.82 13.03
N ARG A 42 12.11 -3.96 12.54
CA ARG A 42 13.26 -4.41 13.36
C ARG A 42 13.51 -3.49 14.55
N SER A 43 13.44 -2.16 14.35
CA SER A 43 13.64 -1.19 15.45
C SER A 43 12.57 -1.30 16.53
N LEU A 44 11.41 -1.84 16.18
CA LEU A 44 10.25 -2.09 17.05
C LEU A 44 10.27 -3.47 17.72
N GLY A 45 11.29 -4.29 17.42
CA GLY A 45 11.39 -5.65 17.94
C GLY A 45 10.51 -6.67 17.22
N VAL A 46 9.95 -6.32 16.06
CA VAL A 46 9.09 -7.18 15.23
C VAL A 46 9.74 -7.49 13.89
N ALA A 47 11.01 -7.93 13.92
CA ALA A 47 11.73 -8.25 12.71
C ALA A 47 10.90 -9.15 11.78
N PRO A 48 10.65 -8.73 10.52
CA PRO A 48 9.94 -9.55 9.55
C PRO A 48 10.78 -10.77 9.17
N ASP A 49 10.12 -11.87 8.91
CA ASP A 49 10.74 -13.03 8.25
C ASP A 49 10.84 -12.79 6.73
N ASN A 50 11.58 -13.67 6.05
CA ASN A 50 11.79 -13.54 4.61
C ASN A 50 10.48 -13.59 3.82
N GLU A 51 9.53 -14.43 4.24
CA GLU A 51 8.24 -14.56 3.57
C GLU A 51 7.43 -13.25 3.66
N THR A 52 7.40 -12.61 4.82
CA THR A 52 6.77 -11.29 4.99
C THR A 52 7.44 -10.23 4.12
N VAL A 53 8.77 -10.21 4.05
CA VAL A 53 9.51 -9.27 3.21
C VAL A 53 9.18 -9.47 1.72
N GLU A 54 9.13 -10.71 1.25
CA GLU A 54 8.77 -11.02 -0.13
C GLU A 54 7.32 -10.66 -0.45
N ARG A 55 6.38 -10.87 0.48
CA ARG A 55 5.00 -10.38 0.32
C ARG A 55 4.95 -8.86 0.16
N TRP A 56 5.65 -8.12 1.01
CA TRP A 56 5.71 -6.66 0.92
C TRP A 56 6.29 -6.18 -0.41
N LYS A 57 7.32 -6.85 -0.92
CA LYS A 57 7.89 -6.54 -2.24
C LYS A 57 6.87 -6.76 -3.36
N ARG A 58 6.14 -7.89 -3.33
CA ARG A 58 5.11 -8.18 -4.33
C ARG A 58 3.95 -7.17 -4.27
N ILE A 59 3.49 -6.81 -3.08
CA ILE A 59 2.48 -5.76 -2.90
C ILE A 59 2.98 -4.42 -3.46
N GLY A 60 4.21 -4.03 -3.14
CA GLY A 60 4.81 -2.80 -3.66
C GLY A 60 4.97 -2.83 -5.18
N ALA A 61 5.42 -3.94 -5.75
CA ALA A 61 5.53 -4.10 -7.20
C ALA A 61 4.16 -4.09 -7.89
N SER A 62 3.16 -4.76 -7.30
CA SER A 62 1.77 -4.71 -7.77
C SER A 62 1.23 -3.29 -7.81
N ALA A 63 1.45 -2.52 -6.75
CA ALA A 63 1.02 -1.11 -6.68
C ALA A 63 1.71 -0.26 -7.76
N GLY A 64 3.02 -0.42 -7.97
CA GLY A 64 3.76 0.31 -9.00
C GLY A 64 3.28 0.01 -10.41
N LEU A 65 3.09 -1.27 -10.74
CA LEU A 65 2.57 -1.66 -12.07
C LEU A 65 1.16 -1.13 -12.30
N LEU A 66 0.33 -1.13 -11.25
CA LEU A 66 -1.03 -0.60 -11.34
C LEU A 66 -1.03 0.91 -11.56
N ASP A 67 -0.19 1.64 -10.85
CA ASP A 67 -0.07 3.10 -10.96
C ASP A 67 0.35 3.49 -12.39
N ASP A 68 1.41 2.87 -12.90
CA ASP A 68 1.88 3.06 -14.27
C ASP A 68 0.80 2.68 -15.31
N PHE A 69 0.08 1.57 -15.09
CA PHE A 69 -1.01 1.17 -15.97
C PHE A 69 -2.16 2.19 -15.99
N LEU A 70 -2.58 2.66 -14.82
CA LEU A 70 -3.67 3.62 -14.70
C LEU A 70 -3.30 4.99 -15.27
N ASP A 71 -2.04 5.41 -15.10
CA ASP A 71 -1.55 6.69 -15.59
C ASP A 71 -1.45 6.73 -17.12
N ASP A 72 -1.03 5.63 -17.75
CA ASP A 72 -0.89 5.53 -19.20
C ASP A 72 -2.19 5.11 -19.91
N SER A 73 -3.25 4.73 -19.17
CA SER A 73 -4.49 4.25 -19.77
C SER A 73 -5.27 5.37 -20.44
N PRO A 74 -5.69 5.20 -21.71
CA PRO A 74 -6.50 6.21 -22.43
C PRO A 74 -7.91 6.35 -21.86
N ASP A 75 -8.43 5.32 -21.20
CA ASP A 75 -9.72 5.28 -20.50
C ASP A 75 -9.52 4.76 -19.07
N ARG A 76 -9.25 5.70 -18.16
CA ARG A 76 -9.03 5.40 -16.74
C ARG A 76 -10.23 4.75 -16.05
N ASP A 77 -11.44 5.15 -16.38
CA ASP A 77 -12.64 4.59 -15.75
C ASP A 77 -12.79 3.10 -16.09
N THR A 78 -12.54 2.73 -17.34
CA THR A 78 -12.48 1.32 -17.76
C THR A 78 -11.32 0.61 -17.09
N ALA A 79 -10.12 1.20 -17.01
CA ALA A 79 -8.96 0.63 -16.36
C ALA A 79 -9.22 0.32 -14.87
N TYR A 80 -9.79 1.27 -14.13
CA TYR A 80 -10.21 1.05 -12.74
C TYR A 80 -11.25 -0.07 -12.62
N SER A 81 -12.23 -0.10 -13.50
CA SER A 81 -13.27 -1.14 -13.48
C SER A 81 -12.68 -2.53 -13.68
N LEU A 82 -11.73 -2.68 -14.59
CA LEU A 82 -11.02 -3.94 -14.84
C LEU A 82 -10.15 -4.35 -13.64
N TYR A 83 -9.43 -3.41 -13.04
CA TYR A 83 -8.68 -3.68 -11.81
C TYR A 83 -9.60 -4.18 -10.68
N MET A 84 -10.71 -3.49 -10.43
CA MET A 84 -11.68 -3.86 -9.39
C MET A 84 -12.27 -5.26 -9.64
N GLN A 85 -12.58 -5.58 -10.90
CA GLN A 85 -13.03 -6.91 -11.28
C GLN A 85 -11.94 -7.96 -11.03
N GLY A 86 -10.70 -7.69 -11.39
CA GLY A 86 -9.58 -8.58 -11.17
C GLY A 86 -9.34 -8.87 -9.69
N VAL A 87 -9.31 -7.84 -8.85
CA VAL A 87 -9.14 -7.98 -7.40
C VAL A 87 -10.30 -8.75 -6.77
N SER A 88 -11.52 -8.56 -7.25
CA SER A 88 -12.69 -9.30 -6.75
C SER A 88 -12.73 -10.76 -7.19
N GLY A 89 -11.89 -11.17 -8.14
CA GLY A 89 -11.93 -12.48 -8.77
C GLY A 89 -13.04 -12.62 -9.80
N ALA A 90 -13.66 -11.52 -10.23
CA ALA A 90 -14.78 -11.50 -11.16
C ALA A 90 -14.36 -11.36 -12.63
N ILE A 91 -13.06 -11.24 -12.94
CA ILE A 91 -12.61 -11.22 -14.34
C ILE A 91 -12.91 -12.58 -14.94
N ASN A 92 -13.96 -12.62 -15.75
CA ASN A 92 -14.23 -13.76 -16.59
C ASN A 92 -13.28 -13.66 -17.78
N MET A 93 -12.43 -14.67 -18.01
CA MET A 93 -11.45 -14.74 -19.10
C MET A 93 -12.08 -14.58 -20.51
N ASN A 94 -13.41 -14.58 -20.60
CA ASN A 94 -14.18 -14.37 -21.83
C ASN A 94 -14.60 -12.90 -22.07
N MET A 95 -14.19 -11.95 -21.21
CA MET A 95 -14.41 -10.53 -21.52
C MET A 95 -13.48 -10.12 -22.66
N THR A 96 -14.03 -9.49 -23.68
CA THR A 96 -13.26 -8.75 -24.68
C THR A 96 -12.53 -7.62 -23.95
N THR A 97 -11.28 -7.84 -23.63
CA THR A 97 -10.40 -6.80 -23.11
C THR A 97 -10.12 -5.80 -24.23
N PRO A 98 -10.18 -4.49 -23.97
CA PRO A 98 -9.74 -3.49 -24.94
C PRO A 98 -8.32 -3.76 -25.44
N ASP A 99 -8.04 -3.50 -26.70
CA ASP A 99 -6.73 -3.74 -27.33
C ASP A 99 -5.57 -2.94 -26.68
N TRP A 100 -5.87 -1.93 -25.88
CA TRP A 100 -4.88 -1.11 -25.16
C TRP A 100 -4.48 -1.68 -23.79
N ILE A 101 -5.09 -2.77 -23.32
CA ILE A 101 -4.68 -3.42 -22.09
C ILE A 101 -3.36 -4.13 -22.33
N ASP A 102 -2.36 -3.71 -21.56
CA ASP A 102 -1.04 -4.32 -21.56
C ASP A 102 -0.84 -5.31 -20.40
N ASP A 103 0.33 -5.92 -20.34
CA ASP A 103 0.66 -6.96 -19.36
C ASP A 103 0.80 -6.42 -17.91
N ARG A 104 0.81 -5.10 -17.69
CA ARG A 104 0.96 -4.49 -16.35
C ARG A 104 -0.22 -4.80 -15.44
N LEU A 105 -1.45 -4.75 -15.96
CA LEU A 105 -2.64 -5.08 -15.17
C LEU A 105 -2.67 -6.56 -14.77
N PRO A 106 -2.55 -7.54 -15.69
CA PRO A 106 -2.43 -8.94 -15.31
C PRO A 106 -1.30 -9.21 -14.32
N ALA A 107 -0.10 -8.66 -14.56
CA ALA A 107 1.06 -8.84 -13.67
C ALA A 107 0.83 -8.25 -12.29
N SER A 108 0.20 -7.07 -12.17
CA SER A 108 -0.18 -6.49 -10.89
C SER A 108 -1.12 -7.41 -10.11
N LEU A 109 -2.13 -7.97 -10.76
CA LEU A 109 -3.09 -8.90 -10.14
C LEU A 109 -2.42 -10.22 -9.71
N VAL A 110 -1.52 -10.78 -10.53
CA VAL A 110 -0.74 -11.98 -10.19
C VAL A 110 0.13 -11.73 -8.97
N LEU A 111 0.87 -10.62 -8.93
CA LEU A 111 1.70 -10.24 -7.78
C LEU A 111 0.87 -10.08 -6.51
N LEU A 112 -0.30 -9.45 -6.60
CA LEU A 112 -1.20 -9.28 -5.47
C LEU A 112 -1.72 -10.63 -4.98
N ASN A 113 -2.18 -11.51 -5.87
CA ASN A 113 -2.66 -12.86 -5.52
C ASN A 113 -1.54 -13.71 -4.90
N ASN A 114 -0.33 -13.70 -5.47
CA ASN A 114 0.82 -14.42 -4.92
C ASN A 114 1.27 -13.87 -3.56
N SER A 115 1.05 -12.57 -3.31
CA SER A 115 1.34 -11.98 -2.00
C SER A 115 0.41 -12.48 -0.89
N VAL A 116 -0.80 -12.91 -1.22
CA VAL A 116 -1.79 -13.38 -0.24
C VAL A 116 -1.86 -14.91 -0.17
N ALA A 117 -1.19 -15.62 -1.07
CA ALA A 117 -1.13 -17.08 -1.05
C ALA A 117 -0.66 -17.57 0.34
N ASN A 118 -1.29 -18.61 0.85
CA ASN A 118 -0.99 -19.21 2.17
C ASN A 118 -1.34 -18.36 3.40
N LEU A 119 -2.02 -17.23 3.24
CA LEU A 119 -2.56 -16.49 4.38
C LEU A 119 -3.91 -17.07 4.86
N PRO A 120 -4.25 -16.91 6.14
CA PRO A 120 -5.59 -17.24 6.63
C PRO A 120 -6.68 -16.48 5.85
N LYS A 121 -7.80 -17.14 5.56
CA LYS A 121 -8.92 -16.56 4.78
C LYS A 121 -9.31 -15.15 5.26
N ARG A 122 -9.41 -14.94 6.58
CA ARG A 122 -9.73 -13.61 7.15
C ARG A 122 -8.73 -12.52 6.72
N GLN A 123 -7.43 -12.85 6.67
CA GLN A 123 -6.42 -11.90 6.21
C GLN A 123 -6.55 -11.64 4.71
N ILE A 124 -6.78 -12.70 3.91
CA ILE A 124 -7.01 -12.57 2.47
C ILE A 124 -8.20 -11.65 2.20
N ASP A 125 -9.32 -11.86 2.89
CA ASP A 125 -10.53 -11.04 2.73
C ASP A 125 -10.25 -9.57 3.12
N THR A 126 -9.51 -9.33 4.21
CA THR A 126 -9.11 -7.97 4.63
C THR A 126 -8.19 -7.30 3.60
N LEU A 127 -7.19 -8.02 3.09
CA LEU A 127 -6.27 -7.49 2.07
C LEU A 127 -6.99 -7.18 0.76
N ARG A 128 -7.87 -8.09 0.31
CA ARG A 128 -8.71 -7.88 -0.87
C ARG A 128 -9.61 -6.65 -0.72
N ASN A 129 -10.31 -6.52 0.41
CA ASN A 129 -11.15 -5.36 0.67
C ASN A 129 -10.35 -4.06 0.70
N SER A 130 -9.13 -4.07 1.25
CA SER A 130 -8.26 -2.89 1.25
C SER A 130 -7.77 -2.53 -0.16
N ALA A 131 -7.42 -3.53 -0.98
CA ALA A 131 -7.05 -3.29 -2.38
C ALA A 131 -8.22 -2.71 -3.18
N LEU A 132 -9.43 -3.25 -3.01
CA LEU A 132 -10.64 -2.71 -3.64
C LEU A 132 -10.91 -1.26 -3.19
N ALA A 133 -10.82 -0.99 -1.88
CA ALA A 133 -11.02 0.34 -1.33
C ALA A 133 -9.99 1.35 -1.89
N ILE A 134 -8.72 0.97 -2.07
CA ILE A 134 -7.70 1.82 -2.70
C ILE A 134 -8.12 2.18 -4.13
N GLY A 135 -8.61 1.22 -4.92
CA GLY A 135 -9.11 1.50 -6.27
C GLY A 135 -10.27 2.49 -6.29
N GLU A 136 -11.27 2.32 -5.41
CA GLU A 136 -12.40 3.25 -5.29
C GLU A 136 -11.95 4.64 -4.85
N ILE A 137 -11.04 4.72 -3.87
CA ILE A 137 -10.49 5.97 -3.35
C ILE A 137 -9.69 6.70 -4.44
N SER A 138 -8.84 6.00 -5.18
CA SER A 138 -8.06 6.58 -6.28
C SER A 138 -8.97 7.14 -7.38
N ARG A 139 -10.09 6.47 -7.66
CA ARG A 139 -11.11 6.98 -8.57
C ARG A 139 -11.80 8.24 -8.01
N ALA A 140 -12.13 8.24 -6.71
CA ALA A 140 -12.80 9.36 -6.06
C ALA A 140 -11.93 10.62 -5.96
N LYS A 141 -10.60 10.51 -5.97
CA LYS A 141 -9.68 11.67 -5.96
C LYS A 141 -9.96 12.63 -7.12
N LYS A 142 -10.37 12.12 -8.28
CA LYS A 142 -10.66 12.92 -9.48
C LYS A 142 -11.77 13.95 -9.24
N ASP A 143 -12.74 13.60 -8.41
CA ASP A 143 -13.92 14.44 -8.17
C ASP A 143 -13.74 15.36 -6.96
N CYS A 144 -12.62 15.27 -6.23
CA CYS A 144 -12.35 16.12 -5.07
C CYS A 144 -11.97 17.54 -5.51
N SER A 145 -12.88 18.50 -5.38
CA SER A 145 -12.61 19.91 -5.64
C SER A 145 -12.17 20.70 -4.39
N GLU A 146 -12.53 20.21 -3.20
CA GLU A 146 -12.22 20.84 -1.92
C GLU A 146 -11.02 20.17 -1.27
N SER A 147 -10.05 20.96 -0.81
CA SER A 147 -8.82 20.45 -0.22
C SER A 147 -9.04 19.64 1.07
N GLU A 148 -10.07 19.94 1.85
CA GLU A 148 -10.40 19.18 3.06
C GLU A 148 -10.88 17.77 2.71
N HIS A 149 -11.81 17.68 1.75
CA HIS A 149 -12.28 16.39 1.26
C HIS A 149 -11.14 15.58 0.62
N TYR A 150 -10.28 16.24 -0.17
CA TYR A 150 -9.10 15.60 -0.76
C TYR A 150 -8.15 15.04 0.30
N ILE A 151 -7.88 15.79 1.38
CA ILE A 151 -7.06 15.32 2.52
C ILE A 151 -7.67 14.08 3.17
N ASP A 152 -9.00 14.03 3.36
CA ASP A 152 -9.65 12.87 3.96
C ASP A 152 -9.57 11.65 3.04
N VAL A 153 -9.70 11.83 1.74
CA VAL A 153 -9.50 10.78 0.73
C VAL A 153 -8.06 10.23 0.77
N LEU A 154 -7.05 11.10 0.86
CA LEU A 154 -5.64 10.70 1.00
C LEU A 154 -5.38 9.91 2.28
N ARG A 155 -6.01 10.28 3.39
CA ARG A 155 -5.91 9.55 4.66
C ARG A 155 -6.53 8.16 4.57
N MET A 156 -7.67 8.04 3.91
CA MET A 156 -8.31 6.73 3.68
C MET A 156 -7.41 5.84 2.81
N GLU A 157 -6.80 6.37 1.76
CA GLU A 157 -5.84 5.64 0.93
C GLU A 157 -4.65 5.14 1.76
N ALA A 158 -4.03 6.04 2.53
CA ALA A 158 -2.92 5.69 3.42
C ALA A 158 -3.31 4.63 4.46
N HIS A 159 -4.54 4.68 4.99
CA HIS A 159 -5.07 3.68 5.91
C HIS A 159 -5.14 2.29 5.26
N HIS A 160 -5.72 2.18 4.07
CA HIS A 160 -5.83 0.91 3.38
C HIS A 160 -4.46 0.39 2.90
N THR A 161 -3.56 1.27 2.48
CA THR A 161 -2.18 0.91 2.14
C THR A 161 -1.44 0.37 3.38
N ALA A 162 -1.61 1.01 4.55
CA ALA A 162 -1.06 0.50 5.80
C ALA A 162 -1.62 -0.89 6.15
N THR A 163 -2.92 -1.10 5.91
CA THR A 163 -3.57 -2.40 6.12
C THR A 163 -2.94 -3.49 5.25
N LEU A 164 -2.64 -3.20 3.98
CA LEU A 164 -1.94 -4.15 3.12
C LEU A 164 -0.59 -4.57 3.71
N VAL A 165 0.15 -3.65 4.33
CA VAL A 165 1.46 -3.92 4.93
C VAL A 165 1.33 -4.81 6.18
N TYR A 166 0.54 -4.41 7.18
CA TYR A 166 0.54 -5.14 8.45
C TYR A 166 -0.33 -6.40 8.43
N GLU A 167 -1.39 -6.46 7.62
CA GLU A 167 -2.21 -7.67 7.49
C GLU A 167 -1.51 -8.76 6.67
N SER A 168 -0.62 -8.43 5.76
CA SER A 168 0.20 -9.41 5.05
C SER A 168 1.37 -9.96 5.86
N ALA A 169 1.61 -9.45 7.08
CA ALA A 169 2.65 -9.96 7.98
C ALA A 169 2.33 -11.38 8.45
N SER A 170 3.38 -12.20 8.62
CA SER A 170 3.27 -13.57 9.10
C SER A 170 2.70 -13.65 10.52
N ALA A 171 2.12 -14.80 10.87
CA ALA A 171 1.63 -15.06 12.23
C ALA A 171 2.76 -14.90 13.27
N ALA A 172 3.98 -15.31 12.94
CA ALA A 172 5.15 -15.18 13.81
C ALA A 172 5.51 -13.71 14.08
N MET A 173 5.43 -12.84 13.08
CA MET A 173 5.64 -11.40 13.25
C MET A 173 4.50 -10.76 14.06
N ARG A 174 3.26 -11.11 13.76
CA ARG A 174 2.05 -10.56 14.41
C ARG A 174 1.94 -10.91 15.90
N SER A 175 2.50 -12.04 16.32
CA SER A 175 2.51 -12.47 17.74
C SER A 175 3.53 -11.73 18.61
N ARG A 176 4.41 -10.92 18.04
CA ARG A 176 5.44 -10.21 18.79
C ARG A 176 4.88 -9.01 19.57
N PRO A 177 5.37 -8.75 20.80
CA PRO A 177 4.83 -7.67 21.65
C PRO A 177 4.84 -6.27 21.01
N GLY A 178 5.81 -5.99 20.13
CA GLY A 178 5.93 -4.68 19.44
C GLY A 178 5.04 -4.54 18.19
N PHE A 179 4.21 -5.54 17.87
CA PHE A 179 3.44 -5.51 16.61
C PHE A 179 2.40 -4.38 16.57
N ASN A 180 1.72 -4.10 17.68
CA ASN A 180 0.76 -2.99 17.75
C ASN A 180 1.43 -1.62 17.54
N GLU A 181 2.67 -1.45 18.02
CA GLU A 181 3.50 -0.27 17.76
C GLU A 181 3.87 -0.17 16.28
N PHE A 182 4.21 -1.30 15.67
CA PHE A 182 4.49 -1.36 14.24
C PHE A 182 3.26 -0.98 13.41
N VAL A 183 2.06 -1.46 13.75
CA VAL A 183 0.80 -1.06 13.10
C VAL A 183 0.61 0.45 13.17
N ARG A 184 0.71 1.06 14.36
CA ARG A 184 0.57 2.52 14.52
C ARG A 184 1.63 3.29 13.73
N TRP A 185 2.88 2.83 13.78
CA TRP A 185 3.97 3.45 13.02
C TRP A 185 3.68 3.40 11.51
N THR A 186 3.22 2.25 10.99
CA THR A 186 2.91 2.07 9.57
C THR A 186 1.81 3.02 9.12
N HIS A 187 0.74 3.18 9.90
CA HIS A 187 -0.31 4.15 9.60
C HIS A 187 0.24 5.57 9.54
N SER A 188 0.96 6.01 10.56
CA SER A 188 1.51 7.38 10.59
C SER A 188 2.55 7.62 9.50
N ALA A 189 3.38 6.63 9.17
CA ALA A 189 4.41 6.76 8.14
C ALA A 189 3.81 6.86 6.74
N LEU A 190 2.80 6.02 6.44
CA LEU A 190 2.14 6.04 5.14
C LEU A 190 1.24 7.26 4.99
N GLU A 191 0.51 7.69 6.03
CA GLU A 191 -0.25 8.94 5.99
C GLU A 191 0.67 10.14 5.72
N LEU A 192 1.82 10.20 6.41
CA LEU A 192 2.81 11.25 6.18
C LEU A 192 3.33 11.25 4.75
N GLY A 193 3.70 10.07 4.22
CA GLY A 193 4.19 9.90 2.87
C GLY A 193 3.16 10.34 1.83
N THR A 194 1.95 9.79 1.91
CA THR A 194 0.85 10.10 0.98
C THR A 194 0.52 11.60 0.97
N LEU A 195 0.40 12.24 2.14
CA LEU A 195 0.11 13.68 2.21
C LEU A 195 1.27 14.54 1.67
N TYR A 196 2.52 14.13 1.92
CA TYR A 196 3.69 14.85 1.44
C TYR A 196 3.81 14.76 -0.08
N ASP A 197 3.72 13.56 -0.65
CA ASP A 197 3.80 13.34 -2.09
C ASP A 197 2.66 14.05 -2.81
N SER A 198 1.43 13.94 -2.31
CA SER A 198 0.28 14.65 -2.90
C SER A 198 0.41 16.18 -2.81
N ALA A 199 1.00 16.72 -1.73
CA ALA A 199 1.25 18.17 -1.66
C ALA A 199 2.30 18.63 -2.68
N ARG A 200 3.31 17.79 -2.96
CA ARG A 200 4.36 18.06 -3.95
C ARG A 200 3.83 17.98 -5.36
N ASP A 201 3.04 16.95 -5.65
CA ASP A 201 2.63 16.61 -7.01
C ASP A 201 1.25 17.17 -7.40
N LEU A 202 0.56 17.90 -6.47
CA LEU A 202 -0.80 18.44 -6.67
C LEU A 202 -0.96 19.23 -7.99
N SER A 203 0.07 19.99 -8.39
CA SER A 203 0.03 20.79 -9.62
C SER A 203 0.02 19.93 -10.87
N ASP A 204 0.77 18.84 -10.86
CA ASP A 204 0.86 17.89 -11.96
C ASP A 204 -0.41 17.04 -12.00
N ASP A 205 -0.88 16.54 -10.88
CA ASP A 205 -2.13 15.79 -10.75
C ASP A 205 -3.34 16.59 -11.23
N TYR A 206 -3.39 17.88 -10.93
CA TYR A 206 -4.46 18.77 -11.43
C TYR A 206 -4.39 18.97 -12.94
N ARG A 207 -3.18 19.18 -13.48
CA ARG A 207 -2.97 19.36 -14.93
C ARG A 207 -3.33 18.10 -15.71
N GLU A 208 -3.05 16.94 -15.16
CA GLU A 208 -3.32 15.63 -15.76
C GLU A 208 -4.73 15.10 -15.48
N GLY A 209 -5.54 15.86 -14.76
CA GLY A 209 -6.92 15.49 -14.45
C GLY A 209 -7.06 14.35 -13.44
N ARG A 210 -6.01 14.10 -12.63
CA ARG A 210 -6.03 13.10 -11.55
C ARG A 210 -6.77 13.59 -10.31
N THR A 211 -6.88 14.91 -10.15
CA THR A 211 -7.68 15.58 -9.11
C THR A 211 -8.33 16.83 -9.63
N SER A 212 -9.47 17.20 -9.06
CA SER A 212 -10.12 18.49 -9.29
C SER A 212 -9.74 19.55 -8.24
N THR A 213 -8.88 19.21 -7.27
CA THR A 213 -8.40 20.14 -6.24
C THR A 213 -7.43 21.13 -6.86
N ASN A 214 -7.82 22.44 -6.86
CA ASN A 214 -7.01 23.50 -7.44
C ASN A 214 -5.65 23.63 -6.71
N PRO A 215 -4.50 23.61 -7.43
CA PRO A 215 -3.15 23.69 -6.85
C PRO A 215 -2.75 25.11 -6.45
N ASN A 216 -3.65 25.88 -5.83
CA ASN A 216 -3.28 27.16 -5.26
C ASN A 216 -2.45 26.99 -3.98
N VAL A 217 -1.71 28.05 -3.62
CA VAL A 217 -0.80 28.05 -2.45
C VAL A 217 -1.52 27.62 -1.17
N LEU A 218 -2.79 28.04 -0.99
CA LEU A 218 -3.55 27.72 0.21
C LEU A 218 -3.86 26.21 0.30
N ASN A 219 -4.25 25.58 -0.80
CA ASN A 219 -4.56 24.16 -0.83
C ASN A 219 -3.27 23.31 -0.66
N CYS A 220 -2.18 23.67 -1.35
CA CYS A 220 -0.88 23.03 -1.11
C CYS A 220 -0.44 23.14 0.35
N MET A 221 -0.58 24.33 0.96
CA MET A 221 -0.26 24.52 2.37
C MET A 221 -1.16 23.70 3.30
N ARG A 222 -2.46 23.61 3.04
CA ARG A 222 -3.39 22.80 3.85
C ARG A 222 -3.01 21.33 3.83
N ILE A 223 -2.72 20.76 2.67
CA ILE A 223 -2.29 19.37 2.52
C ILE A 223 -0.97 19.15 3.26
N ALA A 224 0.05 20.00 3.02
CA ALA A 224 1.34 19.91 3.69
C ALA A 224 1.23 20.08 5.22
N MET A 225 0.39 21.00 5.69
CA MET A 225 0.14 21.17 7.14
C MET A 225 -0.59 19.99 7.76
N SER A 226 -1.40 19.26 7.02
CA SER A 226 -2.06 18.05 7.51
C SER A 226 -1.06 16.93 7.80
N ALA A 227 0.08 16.89 7.10
CA ALA A 227 1.17 15.96 7.35
C ALA A 227 1.87 16.15 8.72
N ARG A 228 1.67 17.30 9.40
CA ARG A 228 2.26 17.56 10.72
C ARG A 228 1.79 16.58 11.79
N PHE A 229 0.54 16.13 11.75
CA PHE A 229 -0.01 15.25 12.78
C PHE A 229 0.63 13.85 12.75
N PRO A 230 0.70 13.14 11.61
CA PRO A 230 1.43 11.88 11.55
C PRO A 230 2.93 12.06 11.83
N LEU A 231 3.55 13.18 11.44
CA LEU A 231 4.94 13.47 11.77
C LEU A 231 5.15 13.60 13.29
N ILE A 232 4.30 14.36 13.99
CA ILE A 232 4.37 14.50 15.45
C ILE A 232 4.17 13.14 16.12
N SER A 233 3.24 12.31 15.64
CA SER A 233 3.03 10.95 16.15
C SER A 233 4.31 10.12 16.04
N LEU A 234 4.95 10.09 14.86
CA LEU A 234 6.20 9.36 14.63
C LEU A 234 7.35 9.82 15.53
N ILE A 235 7.49 11.16 15.73
CA ILE A 235 8.52 11.73 16.61
C ILE A 235 8.25 11.32 18.05
N ARG A 236 7.01 11.45 18.52
CA ARG A 236 6.61 11.11 19.90
C ARG A 236 6.86 9.62 20.20
N ASP A 237 6.47 8.74 19.31
CA ASP A 237 6.69 7.31 19.46
C ASP A 237 8.19 6.97 19.51
N THR A 238 9.00 7.64 18.70
CA THR A 238 10.45 7.48 18.71
C THR A 238 11.08 7.96 20.03
N GLN A 239 10.63 9.11 20.57
CA GLN A 239 11.12 9.65 21.84
C GLN A 239 10.73 8.77 23.03
N GLN A 240 9.49 8.29 23.10
CA GLN A 240 9.03 7.38 24.14
C GLN A 240 9.86 6.10 24.20
N ARG A 241 10.24 5.55 23.04
CA ARG A 241 11.10 4.37 22.96
C ARG A 241 12.52 4.63 23.47
N ARG A 242 13.11 5.76 23.10
CA ARG A 242 14.44 6.14 23.63
C ARG A 242 14.43 6.24 25.14
N ALA A 243 13.39 6.86 25.71
CA ALA A 243 13.21 6.96 27.14
C ALA A 243 13.02 5.60 27.83
N SER A 244 12.20 4.72 27.25
CA SER A 244 11.95 3.36 27.76
C SER A 244 13.22 2.50 27.74
N ARG A 245 14.01 2.56 26.65
CA ARG A 245 15.30 1.85 26.55
C ARG A 245 16.31 2.39 27.56
N ALA A 246 16.41 3.71 27.74
CA ALA A 246 17.29 4.32 28.72
C ALA A 246 16.93 3.90 30.16
N SER A 247 15.63 3.85 30.48
CA SER A 247 15.13 3.36 31.78
C SER A 247 15.46 1.89 32.01
N LEU A 248 15.32 1.04 30.98
CA LEU A 248 15.65 -0.38 31.08
C LEU A 248 17.15 -0.61 31.32
N ILE A 249 17.99 0.09 30.58
CA ILE A 249 19.47 0.04 30.77
C ILE A 249 19.87 0.52 32.16
N SER A 250 19.23 1.59 32.66
CA SER A 250 19.45 2.06 34.01
C SER A 250 19.11 1.01 35.05
N ARG A 251 17.93 0.37 34.95
CA ARG A 251 17.52 -0.70 35.87
C ARG A 251 18.48 -1.90 35.86
N MET A 252 18.97 -2.30 34.67
CA MET A 252 19.95 -3.40 34.55
C MET A 252 21.32 -3.07 35.15
N LYS A 253 21.70 -1.78 35.22
CA LYS A 253 22.95 -1.36 35.88
C LYS A 253 22.88 -1.34 37.41
N TYR A 254 21.68 -1.17 37.97
CA TYR A 254 21.48 -1.13 39.42
C TYR A 254 21.03 -2.46 40.03
N SER A 255 20.80 -3.51 39.20
CA SER A 255 20.47 -4.85 39.66
C SER A 255 21.68 -5.80 39.71
N ARG A 256 22.89 -5.27 39.57
CA ARG A 256 24.19 -5.94 39.83
C ARG A 256 24.83 -5.34 41.05
#